data_82abc8f1b0ed21c5984cebff9cb4f163
#
_entry.id   82abc8f1b0ed21c5984cebff9cb4f163
#
_cell.length_a   1.000
_cell.length_b   1.000
_cell.length_c   1.000
_cell.angle_alpha   90.00
_cell.angle_beta   90.00
_cell.angle_gamma   90.00
#
_symmetry.space_group_name_H-M   'P 1'
#
loop_
_entity.id
_entity.type
_entity.pdbx_description
1 polymer ?
#
loop_
_entity_poly.entity_id
_entity_poly.type
_entity_poly.pdbx_seq_one_letter_code
_entity_poly.pdbx_strand_id
1 'polypeptide(L)'
;WAQSDPEVDGVFEEARTYLGSPERVLAGYRFINAPRYQRATIAGDFGLAAATPDHDAVARQYVSWWQTRNLRMAANIVEAAGNQPGAKMLVIVGASHKAYFDAYLDQMQDWELVSVDAVLAD
;
A
#
# COMPACT_ATOMS: atom_id res chain seq x y z
N TRP A 1 -20.59 -9.91 -6.02
CA TRP A 1 -19.20 -9.60 -5.69
C TRP A 1 -18.39 -9.80 -6.96
N ALA A 2 -17.43 -8.90 -7.23
CA ALA A 2 -16.57 -8.96 -8.39
C ALA A 2 -15.93 -10.35 -8.50
N GLN A 3 -15.79 -10.85 -9.73
CA GLN A 3 -14.97 -12.03 -9.94
C GLN A 3 -13.58 -11.73 -9.41
N SER A 4 -13.09 -12.58 -8.51
CA SER A 4 -11.72 -12.47 -8.01
C SER A 4 -10.76 -12.66 -9.19
N ASP A 5 -9.74 -11.83 -9.25
CA ASP A 5 -8.64 -12.04 -10.19
C ASP A 5 -7.72 -13.12 -9.61
N PRO A 6 -7.60 -14.29 -10.26
CA PRO A 6 -6.78 -15.39 -9.73
C PRO A 6 -5.31 -15.00 -9.49
N GLU A 7 -4.79 -14.05 -10.26
CA GLU A 7 -3.42 -13.55 -10.07
C GLU A 7 -3.31 -12.72 -8.79
N VAL A 8 -4.27 -11.83 -8.55
CA VAL A 8 -4.35 -11.02 -7.33
C VAL A 8 -4.56 -11.90 -6.10
N ASP A 9 -5.47 -12.87 -6.19
CA ASP A 9 -5.73 -13.82 -5.10
C ASP A 9 -4.49 -14.65 -4.77
N GLY A 10 -3.75 -15.11 -5.78
CA GLY A 10 -2.50 -15.85 -5.60
C GLY A 10 -1.44 -15.06 -4.85
N VAL A 11 -1.35 -13.75 -5.07
CA VAL A 11 -0.43 -12.87 -4.34
C VAL A 11 -0.82 -12.76 -2.86
N PHE A 12 -2.09 -12.63 -2.56
CA PHE A 12 -2.57 -12.56 -1.18
C PHE A 12 -2.44 -13.89 -0.44
N GLU A 13 -2.68 -15.01 -1.11
CA GLU A 13 -2.44 -16.33 -0.52
C GLU A 13 -0.95 -16.54 -0.22
N GLU A 14 -0.06 -16.16 -1.12
CA GLU A 14 1.39 -16.22 -0.89
C GLU A 14 1.76 -15.37 0.36
N ALA A 15 1.24 -14.15 0.49
CA ALA A 15 1.48 -13.31 1.66
C ALA A 15 1.08 -14.00 2.97
N ARG A 16 -0.04 -14.71 2.99
CA ARG A 16 -0.51 -15.44 4.18
C ARG A 16 0.44 -16.54 4.62
N THR A 17 1.21 -17.13 3.71
CA THR A 17 2.20 -18.17 4.06
C THR A 17 3.30 -17.66 4.97
N TYR A 18 3.55 -16.35 5.00
CA TYR A 18 4.56 -15.74 5.88
C TYR A 18 4.03 -15.44 7.29
N LEU A 19 2.71 -15.25 7.45
CA LEU A 19 2.11 -14.78 8.70
C LEU A 19 2.09 -15.83 9.82
N GLY A 20 2.21 -17.10 9.47
CA GLY A 20 2.14 -18.22 10.42
C GLY A 20 3.49 -18.69 10.97
N SER A 21 4.61 -18.08 10.57
CA SER A 21 5.96 -18.56 10.90
C SER A 21 6.86 -17.42 11.35
N PRO A 22 7.28 -17.39 12.62
CA PRO A 22 8.20 -16.36 13.11
C PRO A 22 9.50 -16.28 12.31
N GLU A 23 10.00 -17.42 11.81
CA GLU A 23 11.24 -17.50 11.03
C GLU A 23 11.13 -16.84 9.66
N ARG A 24 9.89 -16.62 9.20
CA ARG A 24 9.58 -16.04 7.89
C ARG A 24 9.15 -14.57 7.95
N VAL A 25 9.12 -13.97 9.14
CA VAL A 25 8.61 -12.59 9.33
C VAL A 25 9.36 -11.60 8.45
N LEU A 26 10.68 -11.65 8.40
CA LEU A 26 11.48 -10.75 7.58
C LEU A 26 11.17 -10.92 6.08
N ALA A 27 11.09 -12.16 5.61
CA ALA A 27 10.68 -12.44 4.23
C ALA A 27 9.26 -11.93 3.95
N GLY A 28 8.37 -12.05 4.91
CA GLY A 28 7.01 -11.48 4.85
C GLY A 28 7.03 -9.96 4.68
N TYR A 29 7.82 -9.25 5.47
CA TYR A 29 7.96 -7.79 5.33
C TYR A 29 8.55 -7.40 3.97
N ARG A 30 9.56 -8.09 3.48
CA ARG A 30 10.09 -7.88 2.12
C ARG A 30 9.00 -8.12 1.07
N PHE A 31 8.24 -9.20 1.18
CA PHE A 31 7.19 -9.55 0.23
C PHE A 31 6.07 -8.51 0.18
N ILE A 32 5.48 -8.13 1.32
CA ILE A 32 4.37 -7.15 1.36
C ILE A 32 4.79 -5.73 0.96
N ASN A 33 6.08 -5.42 1.01
CA ASN A 33 6.62 -4.15 0.54
C ASN A 33 7.08 -4.20 -0.93
N ALA A 34 7.13 -5.38 -1.55
CA ALA A 34 7.56 -5.55 -2.93
C ALA A 34 6.52 -5.01 -3.93
N PRO A 35 6.97 -4.51 -5.11
CA PRO A 35 6.07 -3.94 -6.13
C PRO A 35 4.96 -4.91 -6.57
N ARG A 36 5.20 -6.22 -6.56
CA ARG A 36 4.21 -7.24 -6.92
C ARG A 36 3.01 -7.21 -5.98
N TYR A 37 3.25 -7.19 -4.67
CA TYR A 37 2.18 -7.12 -3.67
C TYR A 37 1.45 -5.78 -3.75
N GLN A 38 2.18 -4.69 -3.92
CA GLN A 38 1.60 -3.35 -3.99
C GLN A 38 0.71 -3.19 -5.23
N ARG A 39 1.10 -3.73 -6.38
CA ARG A 39 0.25 -3.74 -7.58
C ARG A 39 -1.02 -4.58 -7.38
N ALA A 40 -0.91 -5.75 -6.74
CA ALA A 40 -2.08 -6.58 -6.44
C ALA A 40 -3.07 -5.85 -5.51
N THR A 41 -2.57 -5.12 -4.51
CA THR A 41 -3.41 -4.30 -3.62
C THR A 41 -4.19 -3.24 -4.40
N ILE A 42 -3.52 -2.47 -5.27
CA ILE A 42 -4.18 -1.45 -6.10
C ILE A 42 -5.19 -2.10 -7.06
N ALA A 43 -4.81 -3.21 -7.71
CA ALA A 43 -5.70 -3.91 -8.61
C ALA A 43 -6.97 -4.42 -7.90
N GLY A 44 -6.83 -4.91 -6.65
CA GLY A 44 -7.97 -5.29 -5.83
C GLY A 44 -8.90 -4.12 -5.50
N ASP A 45 -8.35 -2.98 -5.13
CA ASP A 45 -9.13 -1.78 -4.79
C ASP A 45 -9.92 -1.24 -6.01
N PHE A 46 -9.25 -1.08 -7.16
CA PHE A 46 -9.88 -0.54 -8.37
C PHE A 46 -10.64 -1.59 -9.15
N GLY A 47 -10.26 -2.87 -9.08
CA GLY A 47 -10.93 -3.96 -9.76
C GLY A 47 -12.39 -4.09 -9.35
N LEU A 48 -12.70 -3.88 -8.07
CA LEU A 48 -14.06 -3.83 -7.57
C LEU A 48 -14.89 -2.74 -8.27
N ALA A 49 -14.32 -1.54 -8.42
CA ALA A 49 -14.98 -0.42 -9.08
C ALA A 49 -15.18 -0.68 -10.58
N ALA A 50 -14.22 -1.36 -11.23
CA ALA A 50 -14.30 -1.68 -12.66
C ALA A 50 -15.30 -2.81 -12.97
N ALA A 51 -15.39 -3.80 -12.07
CA ALA A 51 -16.18 -5.01 -12.30
C ALA A 51 -17.68 -4.86 -11.90
N THR A 52 -18.02 -3.85 -11.10
CA THR A 52 -19.38 -3.68 -10.60
C THR A 52 -20.19 -2.81 -11.55
N PRO A 53 -21.24 -3.32 -12.22
CA PRO A 53 -22.20 -2.47 -12.95
C PRO A 53 -22.85 -1.52 -11.97
N ASP A 54 -22.62 -0.23 -12.17
CA ASP A 54 -22.81 0.74 -11.12
C ASP A 54 -24.18 1.37 -11.15
N HIS A 55 -25.16 0.66 -10.65
CA HIS A 55 -26.47 1.26 -10.39
C HIS A 55 -26.45 2.22 -9.19
N ASP A 56 -25.59 1.96 -8.20
CA ASP A 56 -25.60 2.68 -6.92
C ASP A 56 -24.30 3.44 -6.61
N ALA A 57 -23.35 3.49 -7.53
CA ALA A 57 -22.04 4.15 -7.38
C ALA A 57 -21.22 3.67 -6.17
N VAL A 58 -21.59 2.55 -5.52
CA VAL A 58 -21.00 2.11 -4.25
C VAL A 58 -19.50 1.81 -4.39
N ALA A 59 -19.12 1.12 -5.46
CA ALA A 59 -17.71 0.78 -5.69
C ALA A 59 -16.87 2.03 -5.97
N ARG A 60 -17.40 2.99 -6.74
CA ARG A 60 -16.73 4.28 -6.98
C ARG A 60 -16.66 5.12 -5.71
N GLN A 61 -17.70 5.11 -4.88
CA GLN A 61 -17.69 5.78 -3.57
C GLN A 61 -16.65 5.17 -2.65
N TYR A 62 -16.51 3.84 -2.62
CA TYR A 62 -15.48 3.15 -1.86
C TYR A 62 -14.10 3.61 -2.28
N VAL A 63 -13.77 3.57 -3.58
CA VAL A 63 -12.47 4.01 -4.09
C VAL A 63 -12.23 5.49 -3.73
N SER A 64 -13.21 6.37 -3.93
CA SER A 64 -13.08 7.79 -3.60
C SER A 64 -12.80 8.02 -2.11
N TRP A 65 -13.53 7.32 -1.23
CA TRP A 65 -13.33 7.39 0.21
C TRP A 65 -11.96 6.83 0.61
N TRP A 66 -11.55 5.72 0.02
CA TRP A 66 -10.25 5.10 0.26
C TRP A 66 -9.10 6.02 -0.13
N GLN A 67 -9.19 6.67 -1.30
CA GLN A 67 -8.19 7.63 -1.75
C GLN A 67 -8.15 8.87 -0.84
N THR A 68 -9.30 9.40 -0.44
CA THR A 68 -9.38 10.52 0.50
C THR A 68 -8.71 10.16 1.84
N ARG A 69 -8.91 8.95 2.33
CA ARG A 69 -8.25 8.46 3.54
C ARG A 69 -6.74 8.41 3.36
N ASN A 70 -6.25 7.84 2.25
CA ASN A 70 -4.82 7.76 1.96
C ASN A 70 -4.17 9.14 1.86
N LEU A 71 -4.82 10.09 1.18
CA LEU A 71 -4.34 11.47 1.09
C LEU A 71 -4.26 12.17 2.46
N ARG A 72 -5.25 11.99 3.31
CA ARG A 72 -5.23 12.53 4.68
C ARG A 72 -4.09 11.93 5.51
N MET A 73 -3.87 10.63 5.40
CA MET A 73 -2.77 9.96 6.10
C MET A 73 -1.41 10.44 5.59
N ALA A 74 -1.23 10.63 4.27
CA ALA A 74 -0.02 11.20 3.70
C ALA A 74 0.21 12.64 4.20
N ALA A 75 -0.82 13.46 4.27
CA ALA A 75 -0.73 14.80 4.84
C ALA A 75 -0.29 14.78 6.32
N ASN A 76 -0.81 13.83 7.11
CA ASN A 76 -0.39 13.67 8.51
C ASN A 76 1.09 13.23 8.62
N ILE A 77 1.58 12.41 7.69
CA ILE A 77 3.00 12.02 7.63
C ILE A 77 3.86 13.27 7.40
N VAL A 78 3.48 14.11 6.44
CA VAL A 78 4.19 15.35 6.13
C VAL A 78 4.16 16.31 7.31
N GLU A 79 3.01 16.48 7.96
CA GLU A 79 2.85 17.30 9.15
C GLU A 79 3.73 16.80 10.32
N ALA A 80 3.76 15.49 10.55
CA ALA A 80 4.56 14.88 11.61
C ALA A 80 6.08 15.03 11.37
N ALA A 81 6.52 15.00 10.11
CA ALA A 81 7.90 15.26 9.76
C ALA A 81 8.29 16.72 10.05
N GLY A 82 7.33 17.62 9.94
CA GLY A 82 7.54 19.05 10.12
C GLY A 82 8.57 19.63 9.15
N ASN A 83 9.02 20.84 9.44
CA ASN A 83 10.07 21.49 8.66
C ASN A 83 11.46 21.18 9.26
N GLN A 84 11.86 19.91 9.21
CA GLN A 84 13.13 19.41 9.74
C GLN A 84 14.00 18.80 8.63
N PRO A 85 14.85 19.60 7.97
CA PRO A 85 15.73 19.08 6.92
C PRO A 85 16.59 17.92 7.42
N GLY A 86 16.63 16.84 6.63
CA GLY A 86 17.38 15.63 6.95
C GLY A 86 16.74 14.70 7.99
N ALA A 87 15.51 14.97 8.43
CA ALA A 87 14.79 14.06 9.31
C ALA A 87 14.57 12.69 8.64
N LYS A 88 14.73 11.62 9.41
CA LYS A 88 14.43 10.26 8.97
C LYS A 88 13.14 9.82 9.62
N MET A 89 12.18 9.37 8.80
CA MET A 89 10.87 8.93 9.27
C MET A 89 10.63 7.47 8.94
N LEU A 90 10.20 6.71 9.94
CA LEU A 90 9.65 5.36 9.75
C LEU A 90 8.13 5.41 9.89
N VAL A 91 7.44 4.97 8.84
CA VAL A 91 5.97 4.88 8.82
C VAL A 91 5.56 3.42 8.98
N ILE A 92 4.83 3.10 10.06
CA ILE A 92 4.27 1.77 10.31
C ILE A 92 2.77 1.83 10.06
N VAL A 93 2.30 1.14 9.02
CA VAL A 93 0.91 1.19 8.57
C VAL A 93 0.52 -0.13 7.90
N GLY A 94 -0.77 -0.37 7.68
CA GLY A 94 -1.23 -1.51 6.90
C GLY A 94 -0.64 -1.48 5.48
N ALA A 95 -0.15 -2.62 5.01
CA ALA A 95 0.58 -2.73 3.74
C ALA A 95 -0.22 -2.23 2.52
N SER A 96 -1.56 -2.26 2.59
CA SER A 96 -2.45 -1.73 1.55
C SER A 96 -2.36 -0.22 1.34
N HIS A 97 -1.76 0.52 2.27
CA HIS A 97 -1.57 1.96 2.13
C HIS A 97 -0.26 2.35 1.44
N LYS A 98 0.74 1.46 1.46
CA LYS A 98 2.10 1.78 1.03
C LYS A 98 2.17 2.31 -0.40
N ALA A 99 1.56 1.63 -1.36
CA ALA A 99 1.60 2.03 -2.77
C ALA A 99 1.08 3.46 -3.00
N TYR A 100 0.06 3.86 -2.24
CA TYR A 100 -0.50 5.21 -2.29
C TYR A 100 0.44 6.22 -1.66
N PHE A 101 1.05 5.89 -0.52
CA PHE A 101 2.01 6.79 0.13
C PHE A 101 3.25 7.00 -0.71
N ASP A 102 3.81 5.93 -1.27
CA ASP A 102 4.93 6.03 -2.18
C ASP A 102 4.59 6.97 -3.35
N ALA A 103 3.43 6.79 -3.99
CA ALA A 103 3.00 7.62 -5.11
C ALA A 103 2.78 9.10 -4.73
N TYR A 104 2.27 9.38 -3.54
CA TYR A 104 2.04 10.76 -3.11
C TYR A 104 3.32 11.46 -2.64
N LEU A 105 4.15 10.77 -1.86
CA LEU A 105 5.37 11.34 -1.30
C LEU A 105 6.48 11.47 -2.36
N ASP A 106 6.56 10.56 -3.33
CA ASP A 106 7.50 10.63 -4.44
C ASP A 106 7.31 11.87 -5.34
N GLN A 107 6.12 12.46 -5.32
CA GLN A 107 5.85 13.71 -6.04
C GLN A 107 6.36 14.96 -5.31
N MET A 108 6.79 14.82 -4.07
CA MET A 108 7.28 15.95 -3.26
C MET A 108 8.79 16.09 -3.43
N GLN A 109 9.26 17.27 -3.83
CA GLN A 109 10.68 17.52 -4.14
C GLN A 109 11.62 17.36 -2.95
N ASP A 110 11.09 17.55 -1.74
CA ASP A 110 11.87 17.55 -0.49
C ASP A 110 11.86 16.19 0.23
N TRP A 111 11.32 15.15 -0.42
CA TRP A 111 11.23 13.81 0.15
C TRP A 111 12.04 12.80 -0.64
N GLU A 112 12.76 11.96 0.08
CA GLU A 112 13.45 10.79 -0.47
C GLU A 112 12.83 9.52 0.10
N LEU A 113 12.27 8.69 -0.77
CA LEU A 113 11.73 7.38 -0.40
C LEU A 113 12.85 6.35 -0.36
N VAL A 114 13.14 5.84 0.84
CA VAL A 114 14.13 4.78 0.99
C VAL A 114 13.50 3.42 0.72
N SER A 115 14.14 2.61 -0.11
CA SER A 115 13.69 1.25 -0.41
C SER A 115 13.67 0.39 0.86
N VAL A 116 12.56 -0.30 1.11
CA VAL A 116 12.44 -1.26 2.21
C VAL A 116 13.45 -2.40 2.06
N ASP A 117 13.72 -2.85 0.84
CA ASP A 117 14.72 -3.89 0.58
C ASP A 117 16.11 -3.44 0.98
N ALA A 118 16.45 -2.17 0.77
CA ALA A 118 17.75 -1.62 1.19
C ALA A 118 17.86 -1.52 2.73
N VAL A 119 16.76 -1.26 3.42
CA VAL A 119 16.72 -1.18 4.89
C VAL A 119 16.71 -2.56 5.54
N LEU A 120 16.03 -3.53 4.91
CA LEU A 120 15.91 -4.90 5.39
C LEU A 120 16.96 -5.85 4.77
N ALA A 121 17.96 -5.32 4.08
CA ALA A 121 19.11 -6.12 3.64
C ALA A 121 19.85 -6.70 4.87
N ASP A 122 20.32 -7.95 4.75
CA ASP A 122 21.06 -8.63 5.82
C ASP A 122 22.42 -7.98 6.08
#